data_57663b1d41bbf691bd8e51482ad5427c
#
_entry.id   57663b1d41bbf691bd8e51482ad5427c
#
_cell.length_a   1.000
_cell.length_b   1.000
_cell.length_c   1.000
_cell.angle_alpha   90.00
_cell.angle_beta   90.00
_cell.angle_gamma   90.00
#
_symmetry.space_group_name_H-M   'P 1'
#
loop_
_entity.id
_entity.type
_entity.pdbx_description
1 polymer ?
#
loop_
_entity_poly.entity_id
_entity_poly.type
_entity_poly.pdbx_seq_one_letter_code
_entity_poly.pdbx_strand_id
1 'polypeptide(L)'
;MTRLNDEQLNALFNEPRTVNAFTEQPVTDEQLQKIYELAAMGPTAFNSQPLRITWVKTPEARERLVKHMMDGNKEKTLNAPVTAVLAFDKNWQKRFGEFAPQAAAFESYYEAEEARIPAGALSSALQAGYFITAVRALGLDAGPMTGADFDGIAAEFFEGTDQQPFLVVNLGYGVAPEYPRGTRFAFDDVTRSLYKLCFALAESPHIRH
;
A
#
# COMPACT_ATOMS: atom_id res chain seq x y z
N MET A 1 10.72 -15.89 16.68
CA MET A 1 10.17 -14.52 16.55
C MET A 1 9.38 -14.22 17.80
N THR A 2 9.56 -13.03 18.38
CA THR A 2 8.79 -12.60 19.54
C THR A 2 7.43 -12.09 19.05
N ARG A 3 6.34 -12.58 19.62
CA ARG A 3 4.99 -12.10 19.36
C ARG A 3 4.85 -10.66 19.91
N LEU A 4 4.20 -9.78 19.15
CA LEU A 4 3.77 -8.48 19.65
C LEU A 4 2.74 -8.68 20.75
N ASN A 5 2.79 -7.83 21.78
CA ASN A 5 1.77 -7.81 22.84
C ASN A 5 0.49 -7.10 22.34
N ASP A 6 -0.57 -7.16 23.14
CA ASP A 6 -1.88 -6.61 22.75
C ASP A 6 -1.85 -5.08 22.60
N GLU A 7 -1.05 -4.37 23.40
CA GLU A 7 -0.84 -2.92 23.28
C GLU A 7 -0.22 -2.56 21.93
N GLN A 8 0.85 -3.27 21.54
CA GLN A 8 1.51 -3.07 20.23
C GLN A 8 0.60 -3.42 19.06
N LEU A 9 -0.21 -4.49 19.19
CA LEU A 9 -1.20 -4.85 18.17
C LEU A 9 -2.29 -3.78 18.04
N ASN A 10 -2.77 -3.24 19.17
CA ASN A 10 -3.73 -2.16 19.17
C ASN A 10 -3.18 -0.91 18.50
N ALA A 11 -1.98 -0.49 18.87
CA ALA A 11 -1.31 0.69 18.31
C ALA A 11 -1.11 0.58 16.77
N LEU A 12 -0.86 -0.62 16.24
CA LEU A 12 -0.64 -0.81 14.81
C LEU A 12 -1.92 -1.01 13.99
N PHE A 13 -2.94 -1.67 14.55
CA PHE A 13 -4.09 -2.16 13.77
C PHE A 13 -5.44 -1.65 14.24
N ASN A 14 -5.70 -1.62 15.56
CA ASN A 14 -7.01 -1.34 16.10
C ASN A 14 -7.27 0.15 16.34
N GLU A 15 -6.30 0.90 16.81
CA GLU A 15 -6.43 2.33 17.11
C GLU A 15 -6.28 3.23 15.88
N PRO A 16 -5.30 2.99 14.97
CA PRO A 16 -5.07 3.90 13.86
C PRO A 16 -6.28 4.01 12.94
N ARG A 17 -6.53 5.23 12.47
CA ARG A 17 -7.61 5.59 11.55
C ARG A 17 -7.03 6.27 10.32
N THR A 18 -7.76 6.24 9.21
CA THR A 18 -7.51 7.18 8.13
C THR A 18 -7.86 8.57 8.63
N VAL A 19 -6.89 9.47 8.65
CA VAL A 19 -7.08 10.86 9.07
C VAL A 19 -7.21 11.79 7.87
N ASN A 20 -7.97 12.87 8.05
CA ASN A 20 -8.19 13.89 7.03
C ASN A 20 -7.59 15.25 7.43
N ALA A 21 -7.15 15.39 8.66
CA ALA A 21 -6.51 16.60 9.18
C ALA A 21 -5.26 16.22 9.98
N PHE A 22 -4.29 17.12 10.00
CA PHE A 22 -3.01 16.95 10.66
C PHE A 22 -2.70 18.18 11.52
N THR A 23 -1.87 17.99 12.54
CA THR A 23 -1.30 19.10 13.31
C THR A 23 -0.17 19.78 12.51
N GLU A 24 0.31 20.91 12.99
CA GLU A 24 1.46 21.61 12.40
C GLU A 24 2.81 20.96 12.72
N GLN A 25 2.82 19.90 13.52
CA GLN A 25 4.07 19.21 13.88
C GLN A 25 4.74 18.65 12.63
N PRO A 26 6.02 19.01 12.36
CA PRO A 26 6.71 18.58 11.16
C PRO A 26 7.05 17.08 11.21
N VAL A 27 7.12 16.48 10.03
CA VAL A 27 7.67 15.14 9.80
C VAL A 27 9.12 15.31 9.33
N THR A 28 10.06 14.65 10.01
CA THR A 28 11.49 14.80 9.73
C THR A 28 11.95 13.87 8.60
N ASP A 29 13.08 14.20 7.98
CA ASP A 29 13.67 13.36 6.93
C ASP A 29 14.12 12.00 7.47
N GLU A 30 14.56 11.94 8.72
CA GLU A 30 14.90 10.69 9.39
C GLU A 30 13.68 9.78 9.57
N GLN A 31 12.50 10.36 9.86
CA GLN A 31 11.25 9.61 9.91
C GLN A 31 10.87 9.07 8.52
N LEU A 32 10.99 9.89 7.47
CA LEU A 32 10.71 9.46 6.09
C LEU A 32 11.66 8.33 5.65
N GLN A 33 12.94 8.44 5.98
CA GLN A 33 13.91 7.38 5.73
C GLN A 33 13.54 6.11 6.47
N LYS A 34 13.15 6.22 7.75
CA LYS A 34 12.77 5.05 8.56
C LYS A 34 11.49 4.38 8.07
N ILE A 35 10.51 5.16 7.59
CA ILE A 35 9.32 4.62 6.92
C ILE A 35 9.73 3.77 5.71
N TYR A 36 10.63 4.29 4.86
CA TYR A 36 11.12 3.55 3.70
C TYR A 36 11.83 2.25 4.12
N GLU A 37 12.75 2.30 5.08
CA GLU A 37 13.49 1.12 5.55
C GLU A 37 12.55 0.00 6.01
N LEU A 38 11.46 0.33 6.70
CA LEU A 38 10.47 -0.63 7.15
C LEU A 38 9.58 -1.11 6.00
N ALA A 39 9.15 -0.21 5.11
CA ALA A 39 8.34 -0.55 3.95
C ALA A 39 9.07 -1.47 2.97
N ALA A 40 10.39 -1.29 2.82
CA ALA A 40 11.24 -2.10 1.97
C ALA A 40 11.31 -3.58 2.43
N MET A 41 10.97 -3.88 3.69
CA MET A 41 10.90 -5.25 4.21
C MET A 41 9.64 -6.00 3.78
N GLY A 42 8.69 -5.32 3.11
CA GLY A 42 7.49 -5.95 2.56
C GLY A 42 7.84 -6.99 1.49
N PRO A 43 7.15 -8.15 1.45
CA PRO A 43 7.43 -9.19 0.47
C PRO A 43 7.05 -8.74 -0.93
N THR A 44 7.88 -9.11 -1.91
CA THR A 44 7.62 -8.90 -3.33
C THR A 44 7.99 -10.14 -4.12
N ALA A 45 7.33 -10.36 -5.26
CA ALA A 45 7.70 -11.46 -6.14
C ALA A 45 9.17 -11.33 -6.54
N PHE A 46 9.95 -12.40 -6.29
CA PHE A 46 11.39 -12.45 -6.59
C PHE A 46 12.22 -11.32 -5.96
N ASN A 47 11.81 -10.78 -4.83
CA ASN A 47 12.47 -9.61 -4.23
C ASN A 47 12.58 -8.41 -5.20
N SER A 48 11.60 -8.23 -6.06
CA SER A 48 11.63 -7.25 -7.17
C SER A 48 11.58 -5.79 -6.73
N GLN A 49 11.03 -5.53 -5.55
CA GLN A 49 10.97 -4.21 -4.90
C GLN A 49 10.55 -3.07 -5.86
N PRO A 50 9.41 -3.19 -6.54
CA PRO A 50 9.02 -2.24 -7.59
C PRO A 50 8.54 -0.90 -7.04
N LEU A 51 8.23 -0.77 -5.74
CA LEU A 51 7.71 0.47 -5.17
C LEU A 51 8.69 1.62 -5.33
N ARG A 52 8.16 2.77 -5.74
CA ARG A 52 8.85 4.07 -5.77
C ARG A 52 8.04 5.06 -4.97
N ILE A 53 8.71 5.93 -4.21
CA ILE A 53 8.09 6.91 -3.32
C ILE A 53 8.58 8.29 -3.71
N THR A 54 7.67 9.18 -4.08
CA THR A 54 7.96 10.59 -4.29
C THR A 54 7.38 11.39 -3.14
N TRP A 55 8.25 12.08 -2.40
CA TRP A 55 7.86 12.91 -1.27
C TRP A 55 7.53 14.33 -1.72
N VAL A 56 6.30 14.76 -1.48
CA VAL A 56 5.81 16.11 -1.72
C VAL A 56 5.82 16.86 -0.39
N LYS A 57 6.84 17.69 -0.17
CA LYS A 57 7.16 18.31 1.13
C LYS A 57 6.90 19.81 1.17
N THR A 58 7.02 20.51 0.04
CA THR A 58 6.87 21.97 0.02
C THR A 58 5.46 22.41 -0.32
N PRO A 59 5.02 23.61 0.12
CA PRO A 59 3.72 24.16 -0.26
C PRO A 59 3.52 24.20 -1.79
N GLU A 60 4.53 24.66 -2.54
CA GLU A 60 4.47 24.78 -4.01
C GLU A 60 4.29 23.40 -4.68
N ALA A 61 4.98 22.37 -4.18
CA ALA A 61 4.81 21.02 -4.69
C ALA A 61 3.41 20.46 -4.37
N ARG A 62 2.86 20.77 -3.19
CA ARG A 62 1.48 20.41 -2.84
C ARG A 62 0.45 21.14 -3.71
N GLU A 63 0.64 22.41 -3.97
CA GLU A 63 -0.22 23.19 -4.89
C GLU A 63 -0.26 22.60 -6.31
N ARG A 64 0.87 22.06 -6.77
CA ARG A 64 0.92 21.32 -8.03
C ARG A 64 0.15 20.01 -7.94
N LEU A 65 0.38 19.19 -6.91
CA LEU A 65 -0.26 17.90 -6.74
C LEU A 65 -1.78 18.02 -6.60
N VAL A 66 -2.29 19.01 -5.86
CA VAL A 66 -3.74 19.15 -5.63
C VAL A 66 -4.53 19.48 -6.90
N LYS A 67 -3.90 19.96 -7.97
CA LYS A 67 -4.56 20.15 -9.27
C LYS A 67 -5.09 18.84 -9.83
N HIS A 68 -4.42 17.74 -9.52
CA HIS A 68 -4.74 16.39 -9.95
C HIS A 68 -5.58 15.60 -8.93
N MET A 69 -5.86 16.17 -7.75
CA MET A 69 -6.68 15.50 -6.74
C MET A 69 -8.17 15.74 -7.00
N MET A 70 -9.02 14.73 -6.73
CA MET A 70 -10.46 14.94 -6.67
C MET A 70 -10.83 15.96 -5.58
N ASP A 71 -11.92 16.72 -5.76
CA ASP A 71 -12.26 17.85 -4.90
C ASP A 71 -12.29 17.51 -3.41
N GLY A 72 -12.86 16.38 -3.02
CA GLY A 72 -12.87 15.91 -1.63
C GLY A 72 -11.49 15.56 -1.03
N ASN A 73 -10.43 15.56 -1.85
CA ASN A 73 -9.07 15.26 -1.42
C ASN A 73 -8.14 16.48 -1.45
N LYS A 74 -8.54 17.58 -2.12
CA LYS A 74 -7.67 18.75 -2.34
C LYS A 74 -7.26 19.42 -1.03
N GLU A 75 -8.23 19.81 -0.20
CA GLU A 75 -7.95 20.55 1.03
C GLU A 75 -7.07 19.76 2.00
N LYS A 76 -7.39 18.48 2.24
CA LYS A 76 -6.61 17.65 3.16
C LYS A 76 -5.20 17.34 2.65
N THR A 77 -4.98 17.35 1.31
CA THR A 77 -3.64 17.20 0.72
C THR A 77 -2.88 18.50 0.82
N LEU A 78 -3.53 19.65 0.60
CA LEU A 78 -2.89 20.95 0.73
C LEU A 78 -2.37 21.21 2.14
N ASN A 79 -3.13 20.76 3.15
CA ASN A 79 -2.85 20.99 4.57
C ASN A 79 -1.99 19.87 5.22
N ALA A 80 -1.66 18.81 4.51
CA ALA A 80 -0.82 17.74 5.04
C ALA A 80 0.65 18.20 5.20
N PRO A 81 1.34 17.85 6.32
CA PRO A 81 2.75 18.17 6.49
C PRO A 81 3.63 17.58 5.39
N VAL A 82 3.36 16.33 5.01
CA VAL A 82 4.02 15.63 3.91
C VAL A 82 2.99 14.79 3.16
N THR A 83 3.13 14.69 1.86
CA THR A 83 2.38 13.75 1.02
C THR A 83 3.35 12.85 0.27
N ALA A 84 3.09 11.54 0.27
CA ALA A 84 3.79 10.58 -0.56
C ALA A 84 2.96 10.24 -1.79
N VAL A 85 3.54 10.32 -2.97
CA VAL A 85 2.99 9.71 -4.19
C VAL A 85 3.70 8.38 -4.37
N LEU A 86 2.94 7.29 -4.25
CA LEU A 86 3.44 5.94 -4.43
C LEU A 86 3.23 5.52 -5.88
N ALA A 87 4.30 5.07 -6.49
CA ALA A 87 4.32 4.58 -7.86
C ALA A 87 4.99 3.21 -7.91
N PHE A 88 4.81 2.48 -8.99
CA PHE A 88 5.62 1.30 -9.27
C PHE A 88 6.47 1.51 -10.54
N ASP A 89 7.66 0.94 -10.52
CA ASP A 89 8.55 0.88 -11.66
C ASP A 89 8.02 -0.15 -12.67
N LYS A 90 7.65 0.28 -13.87
CA LYS A 90 7.16 -0.61 -14.94
C LYS A 90 8.24 -1.55 -15.49
N ASN A 91 9.51 -1.24 -15.26
CA ASN A 91 10.66 -2.01 -15.73
C ASN A 91 11.41 -2.72 -14.59
N TRP A 92 10.72 -3.03 -13.51
CA TRP A 92 11.27 -3.66 -12.31
C TRP A 92 12.04 -4.95 -12.57
N GLN A 93 11.64 -5.74 -13.60
CA GLN A 93 12.28 -7.01 -13.97
C GLN A 93 13.74 -6.84 -14.40
N LYS A 94 14.12 -5.70 -14.95
CA LYS A 94 15.49 -5.42 -15.40
C LYS A 94 16.52 -5.44 -14.27
N ARG A 95 16.06 -5.49 -13.02
CA ARG A 95 16.90 -5.53 -11.83
C ARG A 95 17.00 -6.92 -11.19
N PHE A 96 16.54 -7.98 -11.86
CA PHE A 96 16.67 -9.35 -11.33
C PHE A 96 18.12 -9.73 -11.06
N GLY A 97 19.05 -9.34 -11.92
CA GLY A 97 20.47 -9.60 -11.73
C GLY A 97 21.05 -9.01 -10.43
N GLU A 98 20.44 -7.92 -9.93
CA GLU A 98 20.84 -7.23 -8.70
C GLU A 98 20.20 -7.85 -7.45
N PHE A 99 18.87 -8.01 -7.45
CA PHE A 99 18.09 -8.33 -6.25
C PHE A 99 17.69 -9.80 -6.14
N ALA A 100 17.69 -10.52 -7.25
CA ALA A 100 17.32 -11.94 -7.31
C ALA A 100 18.11 -12.67 -8.41
N PRO A 101 19.45 -12.75 -8.33
CA PRO A 101 20.27 -13.35 -9.39
C PRO A 101 19.88 -14.80 -9.69
N GLN A 102 19.36 -15.55 -8.70
CA GLN A 102 18.83 -16.89 -8.88
C GLN A 102 17.55 -16.93 -9.74
N ALA A 103 16.88 -15.79 -9.92
CA ALA A 103 15.67 -15.65 -10.72
C ALA A 103 15.91 -14.91 -12.05
N ALA A 104 17.15 -14.59 -12.40
CA ALA A 104 17.49 -13.83 -13.61
C ALA A 104 16.91 -14.45 -14.90
N ALA A 105 16.78 -15.76 -14.97
CA ALA A 105 16.17 -16.46 -16.10
C ALA A 105 14.67 -16.09 -16.34
N PHE A 106 13.97 -15.58 -15.30
CA PHE A 106 12.58 -15.14 -15.44
C PHE A 106 12.45 -13.73 -16.02
N GLU A 107 13.53 -12.97 -16.20
CA GLU A 107 13.48 -11.63 -16.80
C GLU A 107 12.79 -11.67 -18.17
N SER A 108 13.14 -12.65 -19.00
CA SER A 108 12.54 -12.83 -20.34
C SER A 108 11.04 -13.11 -20.28
N TYR A 109 10.53 -13.81 -19.27
CA TYR A 109 9.09 -14.02 -19.08
C TYR A 109 8.38 -12.70 -18.81
N TYR A 110 9.00 -11.78 -18.08
CA TYR A 110 8.44 -10.46 -17.74
C TYR A 110 8.76 -9.37 -18.77
N GLU A 111 9.30 -9.69 -19.93
CA GLU A 111 9.35 -8.76 -21.06
C GLU A 111 7.94 -8.42 -21.57
N ALA A 112 7.02 -9.39 -21.52
CA ALA A 112 5.60 -9.18 -21.86
C ALA A 112 4.90 -8.30 -20.82
N GLU A 113 4.25 -7.22 -21.25
CA GLU A 113 3.55 -6.27 -20.36
C GLU A 113 2.42 -6.94 -19.58
N GLU A 114 1.73 -7.89 -20.19
CA GLU A 114 0.62 -8.64 -19.61
C GLU A 114 1.03 -9.42 -18.36
N ALA A 115 2.28 -9.87 -18.31
CA ALA A 115 2.86 -10.53 -17.14
C ALA A 115 3.49 -9.52 -16.17
N ARG A 116 4.23 -8.56 -16.72
CA ARG A 116 5.07 -7.62 -15.96
C ARG A 116 4.26 -6.62 -15.14
N ILE A 117 3.30 -5.94 -15.78
CA ILE A 117 2.57 -4.84 -15.15
C ILE A 117 1.73 -5.33 -13.95
N PRO A 118 0.89 -6.38 -14.07
CA PRO A 118 0.14 -6.87 -12.92
C PRO A 118 1.03 -7.35 -11.76
N ALA A 119 2.15 -8.00 -12.05
CA ALA A 119 3.08 -8.49 -11.02
C ALA A 119 3.76 -7.33 -10.28
N GLY A 120 4.19 -6.29 -11.00
CA GLY A 120 4.75 -5.08 -10.43
C GLY A 120 3.73 -4.31 -9.58
N ALA A 121 2.52 -4.13 -10.08
CA ALA A 121 1.43 -3.47 -9.38
C ALA A 121 1.07 -4.20 -8.08
N LEU A 122 0.92 -5.55 -8.12
CA LEU A 122 0.62 -6.35 -6.94
C LEU A 122 1.74 -6.26 -5.89
N SER A 123 3.00 -6.41 -6.30
CA SER A 123 4.15 -6.32 -5.40
C SER A 123 4.25 -4.92 -4.76
N SER A 124 3.99 -3.86 -5.53
CA SER A 124 3.96 -2.50 -5.01
C SER A 124 2.79 -2.25 -4.06
N ALA A 125 1.62 -2.85 -4.31
CA ALA A 125 0.48 -2.76 -3.40
C ALA A 125 0.78 -3.43 -2.04
N LEU A 126 1.48 -4.58 -2.04
CA LEU A 126 1.96 -5.22 -0.81
C LEU A 126 2.93 -4.30 -0.04
N GLN A 127 3.91 -3.70 -0.74
CA GLN A 127 4.82 -2.73 -0.13
C GLN A 127 4.10 -1.46 0.35
N ALA A 128 3.05 -0.99 -0.34
CA ALA A 128 2.23 0.14 0.11
C ALA A 128 1.48 -0.18 1.41
N GLY A 129 1.01 -1.41 1.60
CA GLY A 129 0.47 -1.88 2.89
C GLY A 129 1.52 -1.80 4.01
N TYR A 130 2.75 -2.25 3.75
CA TYR A 130 3.88 -2.12 4.68
C TYR A 130 4.22 -0.64 4.93
N PHE A 131 4.19 0.21 3.92
CA PHE A 131 4.40 1.65 4.05
C PHE A 131 3.41 2.28 5.04
N ILE A 132 2.11 2.03 4.87
CA ILE A 132 1.08 2.54 5.78
C ILE A 132 1.30 2.02 7.21
N THR A 133 1.66 0.75 7.36
CA THR A 133 1.96 0.14 8.65
C THR A 133 3.22 0.75 9.27
N ALA A 134 4.25 1.02 8.48
CA ALA A 134 5.48 1.67 8.93
C ALA A 134 5.23 3.10 9.43
N VAL A 135 4.39 3.88 8.74
CA VAL A 135 3.95 5.21 9.19
C VAL A 135 3.35 5.12 10.58
N ARG A 136 2.43 4.17 10.81
CA ARG A 136 1.78 3.94 12.10
C ARG A 136 2.76 3.47 13.18
N ALA A 137 3.67 2.58 12.85
CA ALA A 137 4.68 2.08 13.78
C ALA A 137 5.62 3.17 14.31
N LEU A 138 5.75 4.27 13.58
CA LEU A 138 6.52 5.46 13.99
C LEU A 138 5.67 6.53 14.68
N GLY A 139 4.41 6.21 15.04
CA GLY A 139 3.52 7.15 15.73
C GLY A 139 2.98 8.26 14.85
N LEU A 140 3.00 8.06 13.54
CA LEU A 140 2.40 8.96 12.56
C LEU A 140 1.07 8.39 12.05
N ASP A 141 0.23 9.24 11.50
CA ASP A 141 -1.01 8.85 10.86
C ASP A 141 -0.90 8.94 9.34
N ALA A 142 -1.71 8.14 8.66
CA ALA A 142 -1.77 8.07 7.21
C ALA A 142 -3.18 8.30 6.68
N GLY A 143 -3.29 9.09 5.61
CA GLY A 143 -4.50 9.30 4.83
C GLY A 143 -4.32 8.82 3.39
N PRO A 144 -4.43 7.51 3.09
CA PRO A 144 -4.31 6.98 1.74
C PRO A 144 -5.53 7.33 0.89
N MET A 145 -5.29 7.69 -0.38
CA MET A 145 -6.29 8.18 -1.32
C MET A 145 -6.02 7.64 -2.73
N THR A 146 -7.08 7.16 -3.38
CA THR A 146 -7.08 6.83 -4.81
C THR A 146 -7.90 7.82 -5.65
N GLY A 147 -8.55 8.78 -5.00
CA GLY A 147 -9.32 9.83 -5.67
C GLY A 147 -8.40 10.92 -6.24
N ALA A 148 -7.73 10.61 -7.35
CA ALA A 148 -6.83 11.49 -8.08
C ALA A 148 -6.82 11.14 -9.58
N ASP A 149 -6.41 12.09 -10.40
CA ASP A 149 -6.03 11.88 -11.80
C ASP A 149 -4.57 11.39 -11.85
N PHE A 150 -4.40 10.08 -11.87
CA PHE A 150 -3.06 9.50 -11.88
C PHE A 150 -2.31 9.69 -13.21
N ASP A 151 -3.02 9.88 -14.32
CA ASP A 151 -2.40 10.19 -15.60
C ASP A 151 -1.83 11.61 -15.59
N GLY A 152 -2.59 12.57 -15.02
CA GLY A 152 -2.11 13.93 -14.79
C GLY A 152 -0.92 13.99 -13.82
N ILE A 153 -0.96 13.22 -12.73
CA ILE A 153 0.17 13.09 -11.80
C ILE A 153 1.40 12.49 -12.53
N ALA A 154 1.20 11.47 -13.35
CA ALA A 154 2.28 10.85 -14.12
C ALA A 154 2.92 11.86 -15.10
N ALA A 155 2.12 12.61 -15.83
CA ALA A 155 2.59 13.62 -16.78
C ALA A 155 3.37 14.75 -16.07
N GLU A 156 2.93 15.18 -14.88
CA GLU A 156 3.56 16.32 -14.19
C GLU A 156 4.80 15.93 -13.37
N PHE A 157 4.79 14.78 -12.69
CA PHE A 157 5.83 14.43 -11.72
C PHE A 157 6.73 13.28 -12.16
N PHE A 158 6.33 12.49 -13.18
CA PHE A 158 7.04 11.28 -13.58
C PHE A 158 7.38 11.25 -15.09
N GLU A 159 7.24 12.39 -15.78
CA GLU A 159 7.63 12.50 -17.19
C GLU A 159 9.08 12.04 -17.41
N GLY A 160 9.29 11.21 -18.42
CA GLY A 160 10.61 10.64 -18.74
C GLY A 160 11.05 9.50 -17.81
N THR A 161 10.18 9.02 -16.92
CA THR A 161 10.45 7.87 -16.05
C THR A 161 9.58 6.66 -16.43
N ASP A 162 9.97 5.47 -15.97
CA ASP A 162 9.16 4.25 -16.06
C ASP A 162 8.23 4.06 -14.84
N GLN A 163 7.97 5.11 -14.07
CA GLN A 163 7.18 5.03 -12.85
C GLN A 163 5.71 5.32 -13.13
N GLN A 164 4.83 4.46 -12.61
CA GLN A 164 3.38 4.63 -12.71
C GLN A 164 2.79 4.86 -11.31
N PRO A 165 2.30 6.08 -11.00
CA PRO A 165 1.68 6.38 -9.72
C PRO A 165 0.33 5.66 -9.58
N PHE A 166 0.00 5.22 -8.34
CA PHE A 166 -1.23 4.49 -8.06
C PHE A 166 -1.89 4.84 -6.73
N LEU A 167 -1.18 5.51 -5.83
CA LEU A 167 -1.69 5.85 -4.51
C LEU A 167 -1.06 7.16 -4.02
N VAL A 168 -1.88 8.05 -3.47
CA VAL A 168 -1.43 9.25 -2.76
C VAL A 168 -1.68 9.04 -1.26
N VAL A 169 -0.68 9.32 -0.43
CA VAL A 169 -0.79 9.16 1.03
C VAL A 169 -0.36 10.43 1.72
N ASN A 170 -1.29 11.12 2.35
CA ASN A 170 -0.96 12.18 3.30
C ASN A 170 -0.46 11.57 4.60
N LEU A 171 0.57 12.12 5.21
CA LEU A 171 1.12 11.63 6.46
C LEU A 171 1.60 12.75 7.38
N GLY A 172 1.53 12.51 8.68
CA GLY A 172 1.87 13.45 9.73
C GLY A 172 1.26 13.03 11.08
N TYR A 173 1.23 13.95 12.02
CA TYR A 173 0.55 13.76 13.30
C TYR A 173 -0.92 14.13 13.12
N GLY A 174 -1.78 13.11 13.07
CA GLY A 174 -3.19 13.25 12.72
C GLY A 174 -4.04 13.85 13.83
N VAL A 175 -5.11 14.53 13.43
CA VAL A 175 -6.21 14.88 14.33
C VAL A 175 -7.24 13.74 14.28
N ALA A 176 -7.59 13.21 15.46
CA ALA A 176 -8.51 12.09 15.57
C ALA A 176 -9.86 12.42 14.89
N PRO A 177 -10.40 11.53 14.05
CA PRO A 177 -11.68 11.77 13.41
C PRO A 177 -12.82 11.62 14.42
N GLU A 178 -13.81 12.52 14.34
CA GLU A 178 -14.98 12.56 15.24
C GLU A 178 -16.00 11.44 14.96
N TYR A 179 -15.98 10.82 13.77
CA TYR A 179 -16.91 9.77 13.38
C TYR A 179 -16.45 8.38 13.87
N PRO A 180 -17.36 7.44 14.14
CA PRO A 180 -17.02 6.09 14.59
C PRO A 180 -16.28 5.30 13.51
N ARG A 181 -15.55 4.26 13.93
CA ARG A 181 -14.92 3.32 12.99
C ARG A 181 -16.00 2.59 12.18
N GLY A 182 -15.80 2.50 10.88
CA GLY A 182 -16.64 1.69 9.99
C GLY A 182 -16.61 0.21 10.38
N THR A 183 -17.72 -0.48 10.14
CA THR A 183 -17.85 -1.92 10.39
C THR A 183 -16.84 -2.75 9.59
N ARG A 184 -16.62 -3.98 10.03
CA ARG A 184 -15.86 -5.00 9.32
C ARG A 184 -16.74 -6.21 9.11
N PHE A 185 -16.50 -6.97 8.06
CA PHE A 185 -17.14 -8.26 7.88
C PHE A 185 -16.84 -9.20 9.06
N ALA A 186 -17.77 -10.07 9.39
CA ALA A 186 -17.48 -11.17 10.30
C ALA A 186 -16.52 -12.17 9.65
N PHE A 187 -15.78 -12.90 10.47
CA PHE A 187 -14.79 -13.88 9.99
C PHE A 187 -15.39 -14.87 8.99
N ASP A 188 -16.58 -15.41 9.30
CA ASP A 188 -17.25 -16.43 8.48
C ASP A 188 -17.79 -15.88 7.15
N ASP A 189 -17.98 -14.55 7.03
CA ASP A 189 -18.42 -13.91 5.79
C ASP A 189 -17.32 -13.86 4.71
N VAL A 190 -16.06 -13.90 5.12
CA VAL A 190 -14.91 -13.64 4.23
C VAL A 190 -13.86 -14.75 4.23
N THR A 191 -14.06 -15.80 5.03
CA THR A 191 -13.13 -16.93 5.12
C THR A 191 -13.83 -18.25 4.83
N ARG A 192 -13.09 -19.19 4.31
CA ARG A 192 -13.54 -20.58 4.09
C ARG A 192 -12.40 -21.55 4.38
N SER A 193 -12.67 -22.56 5.22
CA SER A 193 -11.75 -23.67 5.44
C SER A 193 -12.07 -24.83 4.50
N LEU A 194 -11.04 -25.37 3.86
CA LEU A 194 -11.15 -26.59 3.06
C LEU A 194 -10.71 -27.78 3.92
N TYR A 195 -11.62 -28.66 4.22
CA TYR A 195 -11.34 -29.92 4.90
C TYR A 195 -11.30 -31.05 3.89
N LYS A 196 -10.64 -32.18 4.21
CA LYS A 196 -10.75 -33.42 3.44
C LYS A 196 -12.25 -33.78 3.34
N LEU A 197 -12.76 -33.86 2.10
CA LEU A 197 -14.08 -34.48 1.86
C LEU A 197 -13.98 -35.95 2.31
N CYS A 198 -14.53 -36.28 3.50
CA CYS A 198 -14.97 -37.63 3.76
C CYS A 198 -16.14 -37.87 2.80
N PHE A 199 -15.92 -38.65 1.73
CA PHE A 199 -17.03 -39.22 0.99
C PHE A 199 -17.76 -40.16 1.97
N ALA A 200 -18.77 -39.65 2.68
CA ALA A 200 -19.80 -40.50 3.23
C ALA A 200 -20.48 -41.14 2.02
N LEU A 201 -20.20 -42.41 1.80
CA LEU A 201 -21.01 -43.24 0.91
C LEU A 201 -22.45 -43.09 1.43
N ALA A 202 -23.27 -42.37 0.70
CA ALA A 202 -24.71 -42.35 0.95
C ALA A 202 -25.21 -43.77 0.71
N GLU A 203 -25.42 -44.49 1.80
CA GLU A 203 -26.23 -45.72 1.76
C GLU A 203 -27.61 -45.34 1.24
N SER A 204 -27.90 -45.72 0.01
CA SER A 204 -29.22 -45.58 -0.57
C SER A 204 -30.24 -46.35 0.29
N PRO A 205 -31.31 -45.72 0.75
CA PRO A 205 -32.36 -46.49 1.44
C PRO A 205 -33.00 -47.46 0.43
N HIS A 206 -32.88 -48.74 0.72
CA HIS A 206 -33.60 -49.77 -0.01
C HIS A 206 -35.11 -49.50 0.03
N ILE A 207 -35.65 -49.16 -1.12
CA ILE A 207 -37.11 -49.25 -1.37
C ILE A 207 -37.47 -50.73 -1.28
N ARG A 208 -38.18 -51.14 -0.21
CA ARG A 208 -38.91 -52.40 -0.16
C ARG A 208 -40.30 -52.17 -0.74
N HIS A 209 -40.65 -53.04 -1.68
CA HIS A 209 -42.00 -53.21 -2.24
C HIS A 209 -43.04 -53.63 -1.20
#